data_06a2ebda0c69e615f1d0b34641fa1226
#
_entry.id   06a2ebda0c69e615f1d0b34641fa1226
#
_cell.length_a   1.000
_cell.length_b   1.000
_cell.length_c   1.000
_cell.angle_alpha   90.00
_cell.angle_beta   90.00
_cell.angle_gamma   90.00
#
_symmetry.space_group_name_H-M   'P 1'
#
loop_
_entity.id
_entity.type
_entity.pdbx_description
1 polymer ?
#
loop_
_entity_poly.entity_id
_entity_poly.type
_entity_poly.pdbx_seq_one_letter_code
_entity_poly.pdbx_strand_id
1 'polypeptide(L)'
;MTERVLVTGASIAGPTVAYWLDRAGYDVVIVERSPQLRLGGQNIDVRGSGREVLRRMGLEQTLLVNGTTEKGTRFVDDSDATIAAFPAGDGSHDGPTAEMEILRGEFARILVESAGPRTEYRYGDRVVDVAQDADGVDVTFASNAAERFDLVLFADGIRSSSRELAFPAEAETTPVGLYTAYGVLPKGPSDDGWWRWYNAPGSRVANLRPDNLGTTRFSLSWVSDDGGYEGASTEEVVPALRATFADVGWEVPRILDSLGPDSELYVDYLAQVQAPRWSNGRIGMLGDAAWCATPLSGMGTTLSVTGAYVLAGELARARDHRAGFEAFETRMRPFVEQAQKLPPGVPRVAHPKTTVGVAAFRTVLRLAGSKPVQAVTSRFLGPDAATLELPDYEFRR
;
A
#
# COMPACT_ATOMS: atom_id res chain seq x y z
N MET A 1 -1.32 3.33 35.94
CA MET A 1 -2.07 2.36 35.10
C MET A 1 -1.44 2.43 33.73
N THR A 2 -1.35 1.31 33.02
CA THR A 2 -0.87 1.29 31.63
C THR A 2 -1.95 1.88 30.75
N GLU A 3 -1.59 2.81 29.85
CA GLU A 3 -2.54 3.36 28.87
C GLU A 3 -2.95 2.31 27.85
N ARG A 4 -4.23 2.27 27.53
CA ARG A 4 -4.85 1.29 26.65
C ARG A 4 -5.21 1.93 25.32
N VAL A 5 -4.70 1.39 24.21
CA VAL A 5 -4.86 1.94 22.87
C VAL A 5 -5.64 0.98 21.98
N LEU A 6 -6.71 1.47 21.34
CA LEU A 6 -7.38 0.75 20.26
C LEU A 6 -6.78 1.15 18.91
N VAL A 7 -6.52 0.16 18.06
CA VAL A 7 -6.09 0.35 16.67
C VAL A 7 -7.06 -0.34 15.73
N THR A 8 -7.57 0.33 14.69
CA THR A 8 -8.40 -0.30 13.67
C THR A 8 -7.56 -0.78 12.48
N GLY A 9 -7.80 -2.02 12.03
CA GLY A 9 -7.15 -2.62 10.86
C GLY A 9 -5.87 -3.41 11.17
N ALA A 10 -5.84 -4.68 10.74
CA ALA A 10 -4.74 -5.63 10.97
C ALA A 10 -3.93 -5.91 9.68
N SER A 11 -3.70 -4.89 8.81
CA SER A 11 -2.88 -5.08 7.61
C SER A 11 -1.41 -4.69 7.87
N ILE A 12 -0.99 -3.46 7.52
CA ILE A 12 0.41 -3.02 7.66
C ILE A 12 0.55 -1.97 8.75
N ALA A 13 -0.16 -0.85 8.63
CA ALA A 13 -0.03 0.27 9.56
C ALA A 13 -0.39 -0.10 10.99
N GLY A 14 -1.52 -0.81 11.19
CA GLY A 14 -2.00 -1.22 12.53
C GLY A 14 -1.02 -2.14 13.27
N PRO A 15 -0.62 -3.29 12.73
CA PRO A 15 0.37 -4.17 13.38
C PRO A 15 1.72 -3.49 13.60
N THR A 16 2.16 -2.61 12.67
CA THR A 16 3.43 -1.89 12.84
C THR A 16 3.37 -0.89 14.00
N VAL A 17 2.28 -0.12 14.12
CA VAL A 17 2.15 0.82 15.25
C VAL A 17 1.97 0.09 16.57
N ALA A 18 1.23 -1.04 16.57
CA ALA A 18 1.07 -1.87 17.76
C ALA A 18 2.40 -2.44 18.26
N TYR A 19 3.26 -2.91 17.33
CA TYR A 19 4.61 -3.38 17.67
C TYR A 19 5.41 -2.33 18.48
N TRP A 20 5.36 -1.08 18.06
CA TRP A 20 6.10 0.00 18.72
C TRP A 20 5.42 0.51 19.98
N LEU A 21 4.07 0.58 20.00
CA LEU A 21 3.31 0.95 21.19
C LEU A 21 3.46 -0.06 22.32
N ASP A 22 3.47 -1.37 22.02
CA ASP A 22 3.77 -2.41 23.00
C ASP A 22 5.12 -2.18 23.68
N ARG A 23 6.15 -1.86 22.88
CA ARG A 23 7.50 -1.54 23.37
C ARG A 23 7.58 -0.21 24.10
N ALA A 24 6.70 0.72 23.80
CA ALA A 24 6.54 1.97 24.55
C ALA A 24 5.80 1.75 25.89
N GLY A 25 5.20 0.57 26.07
CA GLY A 25 4.54 0.16 27.32
C GLY A 25 3.02 0.32 27.32
N TYR A 26 2.41 0.55 26.17
CA TYR A 26 0.94 0.58 26.00
C TYR A 26 0.36 -0.85 25.94
N ASP A 27 -0.88 -1.01 26.38
CA ASP A 27 -1.69 -2.19 26.12
C ASP A 27 -2.51 -1.94 24.84
N VAL A 28 -2.30 -2.74 23.80
CA VAL A 28 -2.85 -2.48 22.46
C VAL A 28 -3.93 -3.52 22.11
N VAL A 29 -5.07 -3.04 21.63
CA VAL A 29 -6.12 -3.87 21.04
C VAL A 29 -6.22 -3.52 19.57
N ILE A 30 -6.03 -4.50 18.66
CA ILE A 30 -6.28 -4.34 17.23
C ILE A 30 -7.63 -4.98 16.90
N VAL A 31 -8.52 -4.19 16.27
CA VAL A 31 -9.78 -4.70 15.72
C VAL A 31 -9.72 -4.74 14.19
N GLU A 32 -10.06 -5.89 13.61
CA GLU A 32 -10.09 -6.10 12.15
C GLU A 32 -11.47 -6.62 11.74
N ARG A 33 -12.09 -5.96 10.75
CA ARG A 33 -13.43 -6.33 10.23
C ARG A 33 -13.48 -7.70 9.55
N SER A 34 -12.37 -8.12 8.96
CA SER A 34 -12.27 -9.46 8.38
C SER A 34 -12.31 -10.53 9.47
N PRO A 35 -13.00 -11.66 9.26
CA PRO A 35 -13.08 -12.74 10.25
C PRO A 35 -11.74 -13.42 10.51
N GLN A 36 -10.74 -13.17 9.68
CA GLN A 36 -9.38 -13.67 9.81
C GLN A 36 -8.39 -12.75 9.10
N LEU A 37 -7.10 -12.94 9.35
CA LEU A 37 -6.04 -12.23 8.64
C LEU A 37 -6.13 -12.51 7.13
N ARG A 38 -6.15 -11.45 6.33
CA ARG A 38 -6.20 -11.55 4.86
C ARG A 38 -4.80 -11.77 4.31
N LEU A 39 -4.53 -12.97 3.81
CA LEU A 39 -3.24 -13.36 3.24
C LEU A 39 -3.10 -13.05 1.74
N GLY A 40 -4.20 -12.68 1.07
CA GLY A 40 -4.19 -12.24 -0.32
C GLY A 40 -3.62 -10.83 -0.50
N GLY A 41 -3.39 -10.46 -1.75
CA GLY A 41 -2.93 -9.13 -2.15
C GLY A 41 -1.79 -9.18 -3.16
N GLN A 42 -1.46 -8.01 -3.66
CA GLN A 42 -0.39 -7.80 -4.64
C GLN A 42 0.98 -7.70 -3.96
N ASN A 43 2.00 -7.71 -4.80
CA ASN A 43 3.37 -7.37 -4.40
C ASN A 43 3.44 -5.91 -3.95
N ILE A 44 4.19 -5.66 -2.90
CA ILE A 44 4.45 -4.34 -2.36
C ILE A 44 5.94 -4.15 -2.10
N ASP A 45 6.38 -2.92 -2.24
CA ASP A 45 7.77 -2.51 -2.01
C ASP A 45 7.90 -1.79 -0.67
N VAL A 46 9.02 -2.01 0.03
CA VAL A 46 9.42 -1.21 1.18
C VAL A 46 10.78 -0.58 0.91
N ARG A 47 10.85 0.74 1.00
CA ARG A 47 12.02 1.52 0.60
C ARG A 47 12.49 2.46 1.71
N GLY A 48 13.71 2.96 1.59
CA GLY A 48 14.24 4.06 2.39
C GLY A 48 13.96 3.94 3.89
N SER A 49 13.29 4.95 4.46
CA SER A 49 12.98 4.98 5.90
C SER A 49 12.08 3.84 6.37
N GLY A 50 11.19 3.30 5.52
CA GLY A 50 10.40 2.12 5.87
C GLY A 50 11.28 0.89 6.09
N ARG A 51 12.28 0.66 5.21
CA ARG A 51 13.25 -0.42 5.36
C ARG A 51 14.08 -0.27 6.65
N GLU A 52 14.52 0.96 6.95
CA GLU A 52 15.25 1.25 8.20
C GLU A 52 14.40 0.94 9.45
N VAL A 53 13.09 1.26 9.43
CA VAL A 53 12.18 0.89 10.53
C VAL A 53 12.13 -0.63 10.69
N LEU A 54 11.98 -1.38 9.59
CA LEU A 54 11.95 -2.84 9.62
C LEU A 54 13.28 -3.44 10.10
N ARG A 55 14.41 -2.81 9.80
CA ARG A 55 15.72 -3.17 10.34
C ARG A 55 15.76 -2.97 11.86
N ARG A 56 15.21 -1.85 12.37
CA ARG A 56 15.07 -1.60 13.82
C ARG A 56 14.12 -2.57 14.50
N MET A 57 13.13 -3.10 13.79
CA MET A 57 12.24 -4.18 14.26
C MET A 57 12.92 -5.56 14.25
N GLY A 58 14.08 -5.71 13.61
CA GLY A 58 14.74 -7.00 13.41
C GLY A 58 14.07 -7.87 12.33
N LEU A 59 13.21 -7.31 11.50
CA LEU A 59 12.41 -8.03 10.50
C LEU A 59 12.99 -7.99 9.08
N GLU A 60 13.99 -7.15 8.81
CA GLU A 60 14.55 -6.95 7.48
C GLU A 60 14.94 -8.28 6.80
N GLN A 61 15.72 -9.11 7.49
CA GLN A 61 16.16 -10.39 6.94
C GLN A 61 15.00 -11.36 6.70
N THR A 62 14.01 -11.37 7.60
CA THR A 62 12.81 -12.20 7.44
C THR A 62 12.03 -11.80 6.19
N LEU A 63 11.89 -10.50 5.93
CA LEU A 63 11.19 -9.99 4.75
C LEU A 63 11.95 -10.28 3.45
N LEU A 64 13.27 -10.13 3.44
CA LEU A 64 14.10 -10.48 2.28
C LEU A 64 14.01 -11.96 1.91
N VAL A 65 14.03 -12.86 2.90
CA VAL A 65 13.90 -14.32 2.69
C VAL A 65 12.51 -14.70 2.16
N ASN A 66 11.46 -13.99 2.59
CA ASN A 66 10.08 -14.22 2.15
C ASN A 66 9.68 -13.34 0.94
N GLY A 67 10.64 -12.67 0.32
CA GLY A 67 10.42 -11.84 -0.86
C GLY A 67 10.03 -12.63 -2.11
N THR A 68 9.48 -11.95 -3.09
CA THR A 68 8.99 -12.55 -4.33
C THR A 68 10.10 -12.93 -5.32
N THR A 69 11.35 -12.56 -5.05
CA THR A 69 12.53 -12.80 -5.89
C THR A 69 12.41 -12.24 -7.32
N GLU A 70 11.70 -11.12 -7.46
CA GLU A 70 11.51 -10.43 -8.72
C GLU A 70 12.85 -9.94 -9.29
N LYS A 71 13.09 -10.21 -10.57
CA LYS A 71 14.35 -9.82 -11.26
C LYS A 71 14.39 -8.35 -11.68
N GLY A 72 13.25 -7.69 -11.66
CA GLY A 72 13.05 -6.31 -12.08
C GLY A 72 11.85 -6.12 -12.99
N THR A 73 11.68 -4.91 -13.50
CA THR A 73 10.56 -4.52 -14.38
C THR A 73 10.99 -4.60 -15.85
N ARG A 74 10.15 -5.19 -16.69
CA ARG A 74 10.36 -5.33 -18.13
C ARG A 74 9.13 -4.88 -18.90
N PHE A 75 9.28 -3.89 -19.76
CA PHE A 75 8.25 -3.49 -20.72
C PHE A 75 8.36 -4.34 -21.97
N VAL A 76 7.24 -4.85 -22.46
CA VAL A 76 7.17 -5.79 -23.56
C VAL A 76 6.24 -5.30 -24.67
N ASP A 77 6.42 -5.85 -25.88
CA ASP A 77 5.50 -5.65 -27.01
C ASP A 77 4.52 -6.81 -27.17
N ASP A 78 3.75 -6.78 -28.25
CA ASP A 78 2.70 -7.75 -28.53
C ASP A 78 3.23 -9.21 -28.70
N SER A 79 4.52 -9.37 -28.98
CA SER A 79 5.19 -10.67 -29.13
C SER A 79 5.97 -11.10 -27.87
N ASP A 80 5.80 -10.40 -26.75
CA ASP A 80 6.58 -10.51 -25.51
C ASP A 80 8.07 -10.12 -25.68
N ALA A 81 8.43 -9.45 -26.78
CA ALA A 81 9.78 -8.96 -26.99
C ALA A 81 10.08 -7.77 -26.08
N THR A 82 11.24 -7.77 -25.45
CA THR A 82 11.65 -6.72 -24.51
C THR A 82 11.84 -5.37 -25.21
N ILE A 83 11.09 -4.34 -24.78
CA ILE A 83 11.25 -2.96 -25.22
C ILE A 83 12.28 -2.25 -24.34
N ALA A 84 12.18 -2.42 -23.03
CA ALA A 84 13.09 -1.89 -22.02
C ALA A 84 13.07 -2.80 -20.79
N ALA A 85 14.21 -2.91 -20.10
CA ALA A 85 14.34 -3.67 -18.87
C ALA A 85 15.08 -2.84 -17.82
N PHE A 86 14.55 -2.88 -16.59
CA PHE A 86 15.09 -2.22 -15.43
C PHE A 86 15.25 -3.30 -14.34
N PRO A 87 16.48 -3.80 -14.14
CA PRO A 87 16.75 -4.79 -13.10
C PRO A 87 16.32 -4.30 -11.72
N ALA A 88 15.97 -5.23 -10.83
CA ALA A 88 15.72 -4.92 -9.43
C ALA A 88 16.94 -4.24 -8.80
N GLY A 89 16.71 -3.38 -7.82
CA GLY A 89 17.76 -2.75 -7.04
C GLY A 89 18.61 -3.78 -6.29
N ASP A 90 19.84 -3.41 -5.97
CA ASP A 90 20.80 -4.22 -5.19
C ASP A 90 20.91 -3.72 -3.73
N GLY A 91 19.95 -2.92 -3.28
CA GLY A 91 19.91 -2.27 -1.97
C GLY A 91 20.73 -0.99 -1.87
N SER A 92 21.60 -0.70 -2.83
CA SER A 92 22.32 0.58 -2.92
C SER A 92 21.55 1.62 -3.73
N HIS A 93 20.76 1.16 -4.72
CA HIS A 93 19.91 2.01 -5.59
C HIS A 93 18.66 1.23 -5.97
N ASP A 94 17.52 1.61 -5.43
CA ASP A 94 16.23 1.06 -5.84
C ASP A 94 15.81 1.62 -7.20
N GLY A 95 15.58 0.71 -8.16
CA GLY A 95 14.96 1.00 -9.43
C GLY A 95 13.41 1.04 -9.33
N PRO A 96 12.68 0.79 -10.42
CA PRO A 96 11.23 0.60 -10.38
C PRO A 96 10.79 -0.54 -9.45
N THR A 97 11.62 -1.58 -9.30
CA THR A 97 11.45 -2.67 -8.31
C THR A 97 12.46 -2.49 -7.18
N ALA A 98 11.99 -2.47 -5.92
CA ALA A 98 12.85 -2.46 -4.75
C ALA A 98 13.49 -3.83 -4.50
N GLU A 99 14.64 -3.87 -3.82
CA GLU A 99 15.21 -5.13 -3.33
C GLU A 99 14.27 -5.82 -2.33
N MET A 100 13.63 -5.02 -1.45
CA MET A 100 12.65 -5.52 -0.49
C MET A 100 11.25 -5.45 -1.08
N GLU A 101 10.87 -6.50 -1.77
CA GLU A 101 9.56 -6.71 -2.34
C GLU A 101 8.95 -7.99 -1.78
N ILE A 102 7.70 -7.93 -1.34
CA ILE A 102 7.01 -9.03 -0.69
C ILE A 102 5.50 -8.99 -1.02
N LEU A 103 4.82 -10.12 -0.94
CA LEU A 103 3.35 -10.15 -0.99
C LEU A 103 2.76 -9.46 0.24
N ARG A 104 1.78 -8.58 0.00
CA ARG A 104 1.13 -7.79 1.07
C ARG A 104 0.58 -8.66 2.20
N GLY A 105 -0.04 -9.79 1.88
CA GLY A 105 -0.59 -10.70 2.88
C GLY A 105 0.49 -11.37 3.73
N GLU A 106 1.60 -11.75 3.10
CA GLU A 106 2.75 -12.33 3.81
C GLU A 106 3.42 -11.30 4.72
N PHE A 107 3.55 -10.06 4.26
CA PHE A 107 4.06 -8.99 5.12
C PHE A 107 3.14 -8.73 6.33
N ALA A 108 1.82 -8.68 6.11
CA ALA A 108 0.86 -8.54 7.21
C ALA A 108 0.98 -9.69 8.22
N ARG A 109 1.16 -10.94 7.76
CA ARG A 109 1.37 -12.11 8.62
C ARG A 109 2.62 -11.95 9.49
N ILE A 110 3.75 -11.59 8.88
CA ILE A 110 5.02 -11.37 9.61
C ILE A 110 4.86 -10.27 10.66
N LEU A 111 4.19 -9.16 10.34
CA LEU A 111 3.94 -8.08 11.29
C LEU A 111 3.04 -8.52 12.45
N VAL A 112 1.97 -9.26 12.17
CA VAL A 112 1.07 -9.80 13.22
C VAL A 112 1.81 -10.78 14.13
N GLU A 113 2.64 -11.66 13.57
CA GLU A 113 3.45 -12.62 14.33
C GLU A 113 4.57 -11.96 15.15
N SER A 114 5.00 -10.76 14.77
CA SER A 114 6.00 -9.98 15.51
C SER A 114 5.43 -9.19 16.69
N ALA A 115 4.11 -9.24 16.89
CA ALA A 115 3.43 -8.53 17.96
C ALA A 115 3.96 -8.92 19.34
N GLY A 116 4.06 -7.94 20.22
CA GLY A 116 4.46 -8.16 21.61
C GLY A 116 3.31 -8.72 22.48
N PRO A 117 3.61 -9.11 23.72
CA PRO A 117 2.65 -9.74 24.62
C PRO A 117 1.52 -8.83 25.10
N ARG A 118 1.63 -7.52 24.86
CA ARG A 118 0.60 -6.52 25.23
C ARG A 118 -0.36 -6.22 24.08
N THR A 119 -0.24 -6.93 22.94
CA THR A 119 -1.08 -6.73 21.76
C THR A 119 -2.09 -7.85 21.62
N GLU A 120 -3.38 -7.48 21.67
CA GLU A 120 -4.52 -8.36 21.44
C GLU A 120 -5.08 -8.12 20.03
N TYR A 121 -5.38 -9.20 19.28
CA TYR A 121 -6.03 -9.12 17.96
C TYR A 121 -7.47 -9.63 18.07
N ARG A 122 -8.42 -8.82 17.57
CA ARG A 122 -9.86 -9.14 17.47
C ARG A 122 -10.29 -9.08 16.01
N TYR A 123 -10.60 -10.24 15.47
CA TYR A 123 -11.08 -10.37 14.09
C TYR A 123 -12.60 -10.47 14.03
N GLY A 124 -13.20 -10.10 12.88
CA GLY A 124 -14.63 -10.18 12.63
C GLY A 124 -15.44 -9.07 13.28
N ASP A 125 -14.79 -7.99 13.72
CA ASP A 125 -15.47 -6.85 14.33
C ASP A 125 -14.92 -5.50 13.81
N ARG A 126 -15.65 -4.43 14.06
CA ARG A 126 -15.27 -3.08 13.65
C ARG A 126 -15.86 -2.04 14.58
N VAL A 127 -15.23 -0.88 14.64
CA VAL A 127 -15.76 0.31 15.32
C VAL A 127 -16.95 0.86 14.53
N VAL A 128 -18.04 1.18 15.22
CA VAL A 128 -19.25 1.78 14.64
C VAL A 128 -19.60 3.11 15.28
N ASP A 129 -19.11 3.42 16.48
CA ASP A 129 -19.29 4.71 17.14
C ASP A 129 -18.13 5.00 18.08
N VAL A 130 -17.81 6.30 18.26
CA VAL A 130 -16.81 6.79 19.19
C VAL A 130 -17.30 8.06 19.88
N ALA A 131 -17.16 8.12 21.21
CA ALA A 131 -17.40 9.32 21.99
C ALA A 131 -16.21 9.59 22.91
N GLN A 132 -15.60 10.77 22.84
CA GLN A 132 -14.43 11.12 23.65
C GLN A 132 -14.73 12.22 24.66
N ASP A 133 -14.04 12.15 25.80
CA ASP A 133 -14.01 13.20 26.82
C ASP A 133 -12.55 13.55 27.22
N ALA A 134 -12.38 14.22 28.34
CA ALA A 134 -11.05 14.59 28.84
C ALA A 134 -10.19 13.38 29.23
N ASP A 135 -10.80 12.25 29.61
CA ASP A 135 -10.14 11.12 30.24
C ASP A 135 -10.01 9.90 29.32
N GLY A 136 -10.78 9.81 28.19
CA GLY A 136 -10.72 8.66 27.32
C GLY A 136 -11.68 8.74 26.13
N VAL A 137 -11.81 7.61 25.44
CA VAL A 137 -12.70 7.39 24.29
C VAL A 137 -13.57 6.18 24.57
N ASP A 138 -14.87 6.35 24.62
CA ASP A 138 -15.83 5.27 24.61
C ASP A 138 -16.05 4.80 23.17
N VAL A 139 -15.87 3.50 22.94
CA VAL A 139 -15.94 2.89 21.60
C VAL A 139 -17.04 1.85 21.60
N THR A 140 -17.92 1.90 20.60
CA THR A 140 -18.92 0.87 20.33
C THR A 140 -18.49 0.07 19.09
N PHE A 141 -18.54 -1.25 19.23
CA PHE A 141 -18.22 -2.20 18.15
C PHE A 141 -19.49 -2.71 17.45
N ALA A 142 -19.34 -3.24 16.23
CA ALA A 142 -20.47 -3.81 15.48
C ALA A 142 -21.10 -5.02 16.18
N SER A 143 -20.37 -5.72 17.03
CA SER A 143 -20.87 -6.77 17.93
C SER A 143 -21.77 -6.25 19.07
N ASN A 144 -21.99 -4.94 19.18
CA ASN A 144 -22.62 -4.21 20.28
C ASN A 144 -21.83 -4.24 21.60
N ALA A 145 -20.59 -4.70 21.61
CA ALA A 145 -19.69 -4.50 22.75
C ALA A 145 -19.31 -3.01 22.85
N ALA A 146 -19.18 -2.50 24.07
CA ALA A 146 -18.70 -1.15 24.32
C ALA A 146 -17.52 -1.21 25.30
N GLU A 147 -16.45 -0.51 24.99
CA GLU A 147 -15.23 -0.46 25.80
C GLU A 147 -14.64 0.95 25.80
N ARG A 148 -13.88 1.26 26.86
CA ARG A 148 -13.17 2.54 27.01
C ARG A 148 -11.68 2.36 26.77
N PHE A 149 -11.10 3.29 26.01
CA PHE A 149 -9.67 3.37 25.69
C PHE A 149 -9.12 4.75 26.04
N ASP A 150 -7.81 4.81 26.32
CA ASP A 150 -7.12 6.09 26.51
C ASP A 150 -6.89 6.82 25.18
N LEU A 151 -6.59 6.05 24.12
CA LEU A 151 -6.38 6.54 22.76
C LEU A 151 -7.03 5.59 21.74
N VAL A 152 -7.40 6.13 20.58
CA VAL A 152 -7.90 5.36 19.43
C VAL A 152 -7.13 5.78 18.17
N LEU A 153 -6.64 4.82 17.40
CA LEU A 153 -5.90 5.02 16.16
C LEU A 153 -6.60 4.34 14.99
N PHE A 154 -7.04 5.11 14.01
CA PHE A 154 -7.66 4.59 12.79
C PHE A 154 -6.59 4.28 11.75
N ALA A 155 -6.41 2.98 11.43
CA ALA A 155 -5.47 2.46 10.46
C ALA A 155 -6.13 1.45 9.48
N ASP A 156 -7.44 1.59 9.26
CA ASP A 156 -8.30 0.69 8.47
C ASP A 156 -8.30 0.98 6.96
N GLY A 157 -7.35 1.80 6.48
CA GLY A 157 -7.02 1.96 5.07
C GLY A 157 -7.81 3.05 4.36
N ILE A 158 -7.66 3.12 3.03
CA ILE A 158 -8.24 4.19 2.19
C ILE A 158 -9.76 4.31 2.35
N ARG A 159 -10.47 3.17 2.50
CA ARG A 159 -11.92 3.10 2.70
C ARG A 159 -12.27 3.02 4.19
N SER A 160 -11.59 3.82 5.00
CA SER A 160 -11.81 3.86 6.44
C SER A 160 -13.22 4.35 6.78
N SER A 161 -14.04 3.44 7.33
CA SER A 161 -15.34 3.82 7.91
C SER A 161 -15.19 4.48 9.28
N SER A 162 -14.10 4.19 9.97
CA SER A 162 -13.79 4.78 11.27
C SER A 162 -13.41 6.25 11.16
N ARG A 163 -12.78 6.66 10.06
CA ARG A 163 -12.43 8.06 9.79
C ARG A 163 -13.63 8.98 9.88
N GLU A 164 -14.77 8.61 9.30
CA GLU A 164 -15.98 9.42 9.30
C GLU A 164 -16.57 9.64 10.70
N LEU A 165 -16.26 8.77 11.66
CA LEU A 165 -16.77 8.90 13.04
C LEU A 165 -16.13 10.06 13.81
N ALA A 166 -14.86 10.38 13.53
CA ALA A 166 -14.14 11.42 14.27
C ALA A 166 -13.66 12.59 13.40
N PHE A 167 -13.68 12.43 12.06
CA PHE A 167 -13.24 13.43 11.07
C PHE A 167 -14.28 13.59 9.95
N PRO A 168 -15.55 13.86 10.29
CA PRO A 168 -16.62 13.90 9.29
C PRO A 168 -16.37 15.00 8.26
N ALA A 169 -16.41 14.63 6.97
CA ALA A 169 -16.25 15.53 5.82
C ALA A 169 -14.94 16.34 5.78
N GLU A 170 -13.94 16.00 6.59
CA GLU A 170 -12.65 16.71 6.63
C GLU A 170 -11.62 16.10 5.69
N ALA A 171 -11.66 14.79 5.50
CA ALA A 171 -10.73 14.10 4.61
C ALA A 171 -11.31 14.00 3.21
N GLU A 172 -10.58 14.54 2.23
CA GLU A 172 -10.94 14.45 0.84
C GLU A 172 -10.33 13.18 0.22
N THR A 173 -11.18 12.38 -0.45
CA THR A 173 -10.73 11.25 -1.27
C THR A 173 -10.82 11.65 -2.73
N THR A 174 -9.66 11.88 -3.37
CA THR A 174 -9.56 12.35 -4.75
C THR A 174 -9.18 11.19 -5.67
N PRO A 175 -10.09 10.74 -6.55
CA PRO A 175 -9.77 9.72 -7.55
C PRO A 175 -8.72 10.21 -8.54
N VAL A 176 -7.84 9.28 -8.99
CA VAL A 176 -6.83 9.59 -10.02
C VAL A 176 -7.27 9.17 -11.43
N GLY A 177 -8.50 8.67 -11.59
CA GLY A 177 -9.08 8.29 -12.88
C GLY A 177 -8.54 6.97 -13.43
N LEU A 178 -8.07 6.06 -12.58
CA LEU A 178 -7.51 4.78 -12.96
C LEU A 178 -8.13 3.64 -12.16
N TYR A 179 -8.73 2.68 -12.85
CA TYR A 179 -9.10 1.39 -12.30
C TYR A 179 -7.96 0.39 -12.42
N THR A 180 -7.83 -0.47 -11.45
CA THR A 180 -6.93 -1.62 -11.52
C THR A 180 -7.60 -2.85 -10.90
N ALA A 181 -7.73 -3.90 -11.71
CA ALA A 181 -8.12 -5.23 -11.26
C ALA A 181 -6.86 -6.05 -10.97
N TYR A 182 -6.79 -6.64 -9.81
CA TYR A 182 -5.70 -7.50 -9.36
C TYR A 182 -6.21 -8.93 -9.18
N GLY A 183 -5.41 -9.91 -9.57
CA GLY A 183 -5.74 -11.30 -9.37
C GLY A 183 -4.53 -12.22 -9.45
N VAL A 184 -4.82 -13.51 -9.42
CA VAL A 184 -3.83 -14.59 -9.43
C VAL A 184 -4.16 -15.55 -10.55
N LEU A 185 -3.14 -16.08 -11.22
CA LEU A 185 -3.29 -17.13 -12.22
C LEU A 185 -2.18 -18.17 -12.05
N PRO A 186 -2.38 -19.40 -12.57
CA PRO A 186 -1.34 -20.41 -12.59
C PRO A 186 -0.11 -19.91 -13.34
N LYS A 187 1.07 -20.21 -12.82
CA LYS A 187 2.34 -19.85 -13.47
C LYS A 187 2.42 -20.47 -14.85
N GLY A 188 2.67 -19.62 -15.85
CA GLY A 188 2.86 -20.04 -17.23
C GLY A 188 4.32 -20.28 -17.58
N PRO A 189 4.60 -20.94 -18.74
CA PRO A 189 5.97 -21.22 -19.19
C PRO A 189 6.77 -19.94 -19.52
N SER A 190 6.10 -18.84 -19.86
CA SER A 190 6.70 -17.52 -20.13
C SER A 190 7.01 -16.73 -18.87
N ASP A 191 6.55 -17.17 -17.68
CA ASP A 191 6.71 -16.43 -16.42
C ASP A 191 8.10 -16.69 -15.83
N ASP A 192 9.05 -15.83 -16.21
CA ASP A 192 10.50 -15.99 -16.04
C ASP A 192 11.09 -15.20 -14.84
N GLY A 193 10.23 -14.70 -13.97
CA GLY A 193 10.63 -13.94 -12.77
C GLY A 193 10.78 -12.44 -12.99
N TRP A 194 10.37 -11.91 -14.10
CA TRP A 194 10.29 -10.48 -14.36
C TRP A 194 8.87 -9.97 -14.13
N TRP A 195 8.72 -8.75 -13.61
CA TRP A 195 7.50 -7.96 -13.68
C TRP A 195 7.34 -7.44 -15.11
N ARG A 196 6.43 -8.02 -15.90
CA ARG A 196 6.19 -7.68 -17.30
C ARG A 196 5.05 -6.69 -17.43
N TRP A 197 5.28 -5.62 -18.18
CA TRP A 197 4.33 -4.54 -18.46
C TRP A 197 4.02 -4.48 -19.94
N TYR A 198 2.75 -4.57 -20.26
CA TYR A 198 2.24 -4.44 -21.61
C TYR A 198 1.24 -3.31 -21.71
N ASN A 199 1.50 -2.32 -22.59
CA ASN A 199 0.63 -1.20 -22.88
C ASN A 199 -0.16 -1.45 -24.17
N ALA A 200 -1.50 -1.35 -24.08
CA ALA A 200 -2.43 -1.41 -25.21
C ALA A 200 -3.07 -0.05 -25.48
N PRO A 201 -3.56 0.22 -26.70
CA PRO A 201 -4.39 1.39 -26.99
C PRO A 201 -5.68 1.36 -26.15
N GLY A 202 -6.36 2.51 -26.05
CA GLY A 202 -7.55 2.65 -25.21
C GLY A 202 -7.25 2.88 -23.74
N SER A 203 -6.05 3.38 -23.42
CA SER A 203 -5.62 3.64 -22.04
C SER A 203 -5.62 2.42 -21.15
N ARG A 204 -5.17 1.28 -21.67
CA ARG A 204 -5.18 -0.03 -21.00
C ARG A 204 -3.76 -0.54 -20.79
N VAL A 205 -3.53 -1.17 -19.64
CA VAL A 205 -2.26 -1.81 -19.30
C VAL A 205 -2.54 -3.18 -18.69
N ALA A 206 -1.76 -4.16 -19.07
CA ALA A 206 -1.72 -5.48 -18.44
C ALA A 206 -0.35 -5.74 -17.85
N ASN A 207 -0.33 -6.30 -16.64
CA ASN A 207 0.90 -6.67 -15.95
C ASN A 207 0.85 -8.13 -15.53
N LEU A 208 2.01 -8.79 -15.62
CA LEU A 208 2.26 -10.07 -14.96
C LEU A 208 3.46 -9.93 -14.03
N ARG A 209 3.31 -10.35 -12.80
CA ARG A 209 4.31 -10.20 -11.75
C ARG A 209 4.56 -11.53 -11.04
N PRO A 210 5.82 -11.95 -10.82
CA PRO A 210 6.10 -13.20 -10.12
C PRO A 210 5.67 -13.12 -8.65
N ASP A 211 5.40 -14.28 -8.07
CA ASP A 211 5.29 -14.45 -6.63
C ASP A 211 6.16 -15.62 -6.15
N ASN A 212 6.24 -15.79 -4.82
CA ASN A 212 6.97 -16.89 -4.18
C ASN A 212 6.09 -18.09 -3.83
N LEU A 213 4.81 -18.10 -4.30
CA LEU A 213 3.84 -19.17 -4.03
C LEU A 213 3.70 -20.15 -5.19
N GLY A 214 4.46 -19.95 -6.28
CA GLY A 214 4.39 -20.78 -7.49
C GLY A 214 3.25 -20.39 -8.42
N THR A 215 2.69 -19.20 -8.23
CA THR A 215 1.67 -18.59 -9.07
C THR A 215 2.21 -17.33 -9.77
N THR A 216 1.37 -16.63 -10.48
CA THR A 216 1.68 -15.35 -11.12
C THR A 216 0.59 -14.36 -10.75
N ARG A 217 0.98 -13.19 -10.29
CA ARG A 217 0.07 -12.08 -10.04
C ARG A 217 -0.17 -11.32 -11.34
N PHE A 218 -1.41 -10.94 -11.60
CA PHE A 218 -1.71 -10.05 -12.70
C PHE A 218 -2.36 -8.76 -12.21
N SER A 219 -2.22 -7.72 -13.01
CA SER A 219 -3.11 -6.57 -12.94
C SER A 219 -3.56 -6.13 -14.32
N LEU A 220 -4.82 -5.75 -14.43
CA LEU A 220 -5.42 -5.10 -15.59
C LEU A 220 -5.84 -3.70 -15.18
N SER A 221 -5.21 -2.68 -15.78
CA SER A 221 -5.50 -1.27 -15.47
C SER A 221 -6.09 -0.56 -16.67
N TRP A 222 -7.08 0.30 -16.43
CA TRP A 222 -7.67 1.13 -17.48
C TRP A 222 -8.08 2.50 -16.93
N VAL A 223 -7.91 3.53 -17.75
CA VAL A 223 -8.37 4.87 -17.43
C VAL A 223 -9.86 4.95 -17.70
N SER A 224 -10.64 5.35 -16.70
CA SER A 224 -12.07 5.65 -16.83
C SER A 224 -12.43 6.81 -15.91
N ASP A 225 -13.24 7.71 -16.42
CA ASP A 225 -13.80 8.81 -15.64
C ASP A 225 -15.18 8.42 -15.03
N ASP A 226 -15.73 7.25 -15.46
CA ASP A 226 -16.97 6.70 -14.94
C ASP A 226 -16.68 5.77 -13.76
N GLY A 227 -17.19 6.09 -12.57
CA GLY A 227 -17.18 5.22 -11.39
C GLY A 227 -18.05 3.98 -11.58
N GLY A 228 -18.02 3.01 -10.63
CA GLY A 228 -19.03 1.98 -10.56
C GLY A 228 -18.56 0.55 -10.28
N TYR A 229 -17.22 0.33 -10.16
CA TYR A 229 -16.71 -1.00 -9.81
C TYR A 229 -16.12 -1.09 -8.40
N GLU A 230 -16.22 0.00 -7.61
CA GLU A 230 -15.72 0.02 -6.25
C GLU A 230 -16.54 -0.89 -5.34
N GLY A 231 -15.94 -1.98 -4.91
CA GLY A 231 -16.61 -2.97 -4.08
C GLY A 231 -17.56 -3.89 -4.83
N ALA A 232 -17.55 -3.84 -6.18
CA ALA A 232 -18.28 -4.76 -7.02
C ALA A 232 -17.80 -6.21 -6.81
N SER A 233 -18.73 -7.14 -6.92
CA SER A 233 -18.45 -8.57 -6.83
C SER A 233 -17.66 -9.07 -8.06
N THR A 234 -17.02 -10.22 -7.93
CA THR A 234 -16.34 -10.87 -9.06
C THR A 234 -17.30 -11.11 -10.23
N GLU A 235 -18.56 -11.47 -9.94
CA GLU A 235 -19.60 -11.70 -10.97
C GLU A 235 -19.93 -10.45 -11.79
N GLU A 236 -19.87 -9.27 -11.15
CA GLU A 236 -20.14 -7.98 -11.83
C GLU A 236 -18.92 -7.49 -12.61
N VAL A 237 -17.72 -7.72 -12.08
CA VAL A 237 -16.47 -7.19 -12.64
C VAL A 237 -15.95 -8.01 -13.82
N VAL A 238 -16.03 -9.34 -13.77
CA VAL A 238 -15.49 -10.23 -14.84
C VAL A 238 -16.06 -9.91 -16.23
N PRO A 239 -17.38 -9.73 -16.40
CA PRO A 239 -17.93 -9.33 -17.71
C PRO A 239 -17.40 -7.98 -18.20
N ALA A 240 -17.22 -7.01 -17.31
CA ALA A 240 -16.67 -5.70 -17.65
C ALA A 240 -15.20 -5.78 -18.08
N LEU A 241 -14.37 -6.58 -17.38
CA LEU A 241 -12.99 -6.82 -17.78
C LEU A 241 -12.91 -7.51 -19.15
N ARG A 242 -13.73 -8.54 -19.38
CA ARG A 242 -13.81 -9.22 -20.68
C ARG A 242 -14.17 -8.26 -21.81
N ALA A 243 -15.14 -7.34 -21.59
CA ALA A 243 -15.53 -6.34 -22.57
C ALA A 243 -14.42 -5.29 -22.79
N THR A 244 -13.82 -4.77 -21.70
CA THR A 244 -12.79 -3.73 -21.76
C THR A 244 -11.51 -4.21 -22.44
N PHE A 245 -11.14 -5.49 -22.27
CA PHE A 245 -9.88 -6.06 -22.75
C PHE A 245 -10.06 -7.06 -23.89
N ALA A 246 -11.22 -7.19 -24.51
CA ALA A 246 -11.57 -8.19 -25.53
C ALA A 246 -10.63 -8.21 -26.74
N ASP A 247 -10.13 -7.04 -27.16
CA ASP A 247 -9.25 -6.83 -28.33
C ASP A 247 -7.78 -6.71 -27.97
N VAL A 248 -7.44 -6.91 -26.70
CA VAL A 248 -6.05 -6.77 -26.22
C VAL A 248 -5.32 -8.11 -26.37
N GLY A 249 -4.17 -8.07 -27.01
CA GLY A 249 -3.32 -9.23 -27.25
C GLY A 249 -2.39 -9.58 -26.06
N TRP A 250 -1.20 -10.08 -26.39
CA TRP A 250 -0.19 -10.52 -25.44
C TRP A 250 -0.72 -11.64 -24.51
N GLU A 251 -0.54 -11.55 -23.21
CA GLU A 251 -1.01 -12.51 -22.21
C GLU A 251 -2.44 -12.23 -21.72
N VAL A 252 -3.11 -11.18 -22.25
CA VAL A 252 -4.46 -10.81 -21.78
C VAL A 252 -5.48 -11.90 -22.02
N PRO A 253 -5.51 -12.62 -23.16
CA PRO A 253 -6.39 -13.77 -23.33
C PRO A 253 -6.23 -14.82 -22.23
N ARG A 254 -4.97 -15.17 -21.85
CA ARG A 254 -4.69 -16.11 -20.75
C ARG A 254 -5.24 -15.58 -19.40
N ILE A 255 -5.11 -14.28 -19.14
CA ILE A 255 -5.67 -13.67 -17.93
C ILE A 255 -7.18 -13.79 -17.93
N LEU A 256 -7.85 -13.37 -19.02
CA LEU A 256 -9.30 -13.39 -19.11
C LEU A 256 -9.88 -14.82 -19.06
N ASP A 257 -9.19 -15.81 -19.65
CA ASP A 257 -9.61 -17.21 -19.60
C ASP A 257 -9.51 -17.81 -18.19
N SER A 258 -8.60 -17.29 -17.36
CA SER A 258 -8.45 -17.70 -15.95
C SER A 258 -9.55 -17.15 -15.04
N LEU A 259 -10.31 -16.14 -15.48
CA LEU A 259 -11.34 -15.50 -14.66
C LEU A 259 -12.63 -16.31 -14.63
N GLY A 260 -13.04 -16.71 -13.44
CA GLY A 260 -14.28 -17.42 -13.14
C GLY A 260 -14.94 -16.90 -11.87
N PRO A 261 -16.07 -17.50 -11.46
CA PRO A 261 -16.79 -17.09 -10.25
C PRO A 261 -15.97 -17.16 -8.97
N ASP A 262 -15.05 -18.15 -8.89
CA ASP A 262 -14.22 -18.40 -7.73
C ASP A 262 -12.85 -17.70 -7.81
N SER A 263 -12.63 -16.82 -8.78
CA SER A 263 -11.36 -16.10 -8.92
C SER A 263 -11.16 -15.14 -7.78
N GLU A 264 -9.96 -15.18 -7.17
CA GLU A 264 -9.51 -14.16 -6.24
C GLU A 264 -9.25 -12.86 -6.99
N LEU A 265 -10.29 -12.06 -7.20
CA LEU A 265 -10.24 -10.79 -7.92
C LEU A 265 -10.52 -9.63 -6.97
N TYR A 266 -9.70 -8.62 -7.05
CA TYR A 266 -9.90 -7.36 -6.34
C TYR A 266 -9.78 -6.19 -7.31
N VAL A 267 -10.78 -5.32 -7.31
CA VAL A 267 -10.79 -4.10 -8.15
C VAL A 267 -10.72 -2.87 -7.28
N ASP A 268 -9.84 -1.97 -7.63
CA ASP A 268 -9.68 -0.69 -6.97
C ASP A 268 -9.74 0.47 -7.97
N TYR A 269 -10.46 1.54 -7.58
CA TYR A 269 -10.38 2.83 -8.23
C TYR A 269 -9.36 3.64 -7.46
N LEU A 270 -8.20 3.83 -8.08
CA LEU A 270 -7.07 4.43 -7.39
C LEU A 270 -7.38 5.87 -7.01
N ALA A 271 -7.10 6.20 -5.75
CA ALA A 271 -7.36 7.52 -5.21
C ALA A 271 -6.26 7.94 -4.23
N GLN A 272 -6.25 9.21 -3.89
CA GLN A 272 -5.50 9.77 -2.77
C GLN A 272 -6.44 10.17 -1.65
N VAL A 273 -5.97 10.10 -0.42
CA VAL A 273 -6.65 10.68 0.75
C VAL A 273 -5.84 11.86 1.25
N GLN A 274 -6.50 13.00 1.36
CA GLN A 274 -5.91 14.22 1.91
C GLN A 274 -6.74 14.67 3.11
N ALA A 275 -6.16 14.58 4.31
CA ALA A 275 -6.79 15.04 5.53
C ALA A 275 -6.04 16.27 6.07
N PRO A 276 -6.73 17.39 6.36
CA PRO A 276 -6.11 18.62 6.85
C PRO A 276 -5.49 18.46 8.23
N ARG A 277 -6.00 17.51 9.02
CA ARG A 277 -5.43 17.10 10.31
C ARG A 277 -5.51 15.59 10.47
N TRP A 278 -4.61 15.02 11.25
CA TRP A 278 -4.55 13.57 11.48
C TRP A 278 -4.90 13.18 12.91
N SER A 279 -5.30 14.13 13.73
CA SER A 279 -5.77 13.87 15.07
C SER A 279 -6.93 14.77 15.47
N ASN A 280 -7.78 14.26 16.37
CA ASN A 280 -8.87 14.97 16.99
C ASN A 280 -8.97 14.53 18.47
N GLY A 281 -8.41 15.32 19.38
CA GLY A 281 -8.36 14.98 20.79
C GLY A 281 -7.54 13.71 21.05
N ARG A 282 -8.20 12.63 21.46
CA ARG A 282 -7.62 11.31 21.77
C ARG A 282 -7.68 10.33 20.60
N ILE A 283 -8.16 10.77 19.45
CA ILE A 283 -8.31 9.94 18.25
C ILE A 283 -7.31 10.40 17.20
N GLY A 284 -6.50 9.46 16.66
CA GLY A 284 -5.54 9.70 15.59
C GLY A 284 -5.81 8.83 14.36
N MET A 285 -5.26 9.25 13.21
CA MET A 285 -5.27 8.47 11.96
C MET A 285 -3.86 8.12 11.53
N LEU A 286 -3.72 6.98 10.84
CA LEU A 286 -2.44 6.44 10.38
C LEU A 286 -2.59 5.72 9.04
N GLY A 287 -1.56 5.75 8.22
CA GLY A 287 -1.51 5.05 6.94
C GLY A 287 -2.53 5.59 5.93
N ASP A 288 -3.06 4.71 5.07
CA ASP A 288 -3.98 5.13 4.01
C ASP A 288 -5.30 5.73 4.52
N ALA A 289 -5.65 5.51 5.79
CA ALA A 289 -6.78 6.18 6.42
C ALA A 289 -6.55 7.70 6.56
N ALA A 290 -5.31 8.13 6.74
CA ALA A 290 -4.93 9.52 6.92
C ALA A 290 -4.45 10.19 5.63
N TRP A 291 -3.65 9.46 4.81
CA TRP A 291 -2.88 10.05 3.71
C TRP A 291 -2.60 9.12 2.54
N CYS A 292 -3.52 8.30 2.10
CA CYS A 292 -3.25 7.42 0.96
C CYS A 292 -2.58 8.18 -0.19
N ALA A 293 -1.38 7.75 -0.58
CA ALA A 293 -0.60 8.39 -1.63
C ALA A 293 -0.84 7.80 -3.02
N THR A 294 -1.76 6.84 -3.13
CA THR A 294 -2.05 5.96 -4.29
C THR A 294 -0.91 4.98 -4.62
N PRO A 295 -1.21 3.78 -5.12
CA PRO A 295 -0.21 2.82 -5.59
C PRO A 295 0.75 3.38 -6.65
N LEU A 296 0.33 4.39 -7.43
CA LEU A 296 1.17 5.05 -8.44
C LEU A 296 2.41 5.75 -7.85
N SER A 297 2.39 6.11 -6.58
CA SER A 297 3.54 6.70 -5.88
C SER A 297 4.61 5.66 -5.52
N GLY A 298 4.23 4.38 -5.37
CA GLY A 298 5.09 3.32 -4.83
C GLY A 298 5.48 3.51 -3.35
N MET A 299 4.87 4.48 -2.65
CA MET A 299 5.30 4.91 -1.31
C MET A 299 4.38 4.47 -0.17
N GLY A 300 3.17 3.96 -0.46
CA GLY A 300 2.15 3.70 0.56
C GLY A 300 2.63 2.85 1.73
N THR A 301 3.32 1.74 1.44
CA THR A 301 3.88 0.84 2.46
C THR A 301 4.98 1.52 3.29
N THR A 302 5.93 2.19 2.62
CA THR A 302 7.00 2.96 3.27
C THR A 302 6.43 4.02 4.22
N LEU A 303 5.43 4.79 3.77
CA LEU A 303 4.75 5.79 4.60
C LEU A 303 4.03 5.17 5.80
N SER A 304 3.37 4.03 5.61
CA SER A 304 2.65 3.33 6.69
C SER A 304 3.60 2.82 7.78
N VAL A 305 4.69 2.18 7.37
CA VAL A 305 5.70 1.64 8.30
C VAL A 305 6.45 2.78 9.02
N THR A 306 6.88 3.79 8.27
CA THR A 306 7.59 4.96 8.82
C THR A 306 6.68 5.74 9.78
N GLY A 307 5.44 6.01 9.35
CA GLY A 307 4.47 6.75 10.16
C GLY A 307 4.12 6.02 11.46
N ALA A 308 4.01 4.70 11.43
CA ALA A 308 3.76 3.89 12.62
C ALA A 308 4.88 4.02 13.67
N TYR A 309 6.14 3.97 13.23
CA TYR A 309 7.30 4.18 14.09
C TYR A 309 7.33 5.58 14.70
N VAL A 310 7.11 6.60 13.85
CA VAL A 310 7.14 7.99 14.29
C VAL A 310 6.00 8.27 15.26
N LEU A 311 4.76 7.81 14.97
CA LEU A 311 3.60 8.02 15.85
C LEU A 311 3.82 7.42 17.23
N ALA A 312 4.23 6.15 17.30
CA ALA A 312 4.47 5.48 18.57
C ALA A 312 5.60 6.16 19.37
N GLY A 313 6.68 6.58 18.68
CA GLY A 313 7.80 7.27 19.33
C GLY A 313 7.43 8.66 19.84
N GLU A 314 6.66 9.44 19.06
CA GLU A 314 6.24 10.77 19.50
C GLU A 314 5.22 10.70 20.66
N LEU A 315 4.31 9.73 20.66
CA LEU A 315 3.42 9.47 21.79
C LEU A 315 4.20 9.07 23.06
N ALA A 316 5.20 8.19 22.91
CA ALA A 316 5.99 7.69 24.05
C ALA A 316 6.83 8.76 24.74
N ARG A 317 7.34 9.76 23.99
CA ARG A 317 8.21 10.81 24.54
C ARG A 317 7.51 12.12 24.91
N ALA A 318 6.26 12.29 24.42
CA ALA A 318 5.52 13.51 24.66
C ALA A 318 5.01 13.61 26.10
N ARG A 319 4.76 14.84 26.57
CA ARG A 319 4.15 15.08 27.88
C ARG A 319 2.67 14.64 27.97
N ASP A 320 1.98 14.65 26.83
CA ASP A 320 0.60 14.25 26.67
C ASP A 320 0.34 13.82 25.20
N HIS A 321 -0.78 13.16 24.97
CA HIS A 321 -1.14 12.64 23.64
C HIS A 321 -1.31 13.74 22.57
N ARG A 322 -1.75 14.96 22.93
CA ARG A 322 -1.93 16.05 21.97
C ARG A 322 -0.58 16.53 21.44
N ALA A 323 0.39 16.72 22.34
CA ALA A 323 1.74 17.07 21.94
C ALA A 323 2.40 15.95 21.09
N GLY A 324 2.11 14.67 21.39
CA GLY A 324 2.56 13.52 20.61
C GLY A 324 1.99 13.52 19.19
N PHE A 325 0.68 13.72 19.04
CA PHE A 325 0.04 13.79 17.72
C PHE A 325 0.51 14.99 16.90
N GLU A 326 0.68 16.16 17.52
CA GLU A 326 1.18 17.36 16.85
C GLU A 326 2.61 17.17 16.33
N ALA A 327 3.49 16.59 17.15
CA ALA A 327 4.86 16.30 16.76
C ALA A 327 4.94 15.25 15.63
N PHE A 328 4.12 14.20 15.70
CA PHE A 328 3.96 13.21 14.66
C PHE A 328 3.54 13.84 13.33
N GLU A 329 2.46 14.63 13.34
CA GLU A 329 1.96 15.28 12.13
C GLU A 329 2.98 16.26 11.54
N THR A 330 3.61 17.09 12.36
CA THR A 330 4.66 18.02 11.94
C THR A 330 5.81 17.32 11.23
N ARG A 331 6.22 16.15 11.73
CA ARG A 331 7.33 15.39 11.17
C ARG A 331 6.96 14.65 9.88
N MET A 332 5.78 14.04 9.86
CA MET A 332 5.37 13.18 8.75
C MET A 332 4.76 13.96 7.58
N ARG A 333 4.13 15.09 7.80
CA ARG A 333 3.39 15.82 6.76
C ARG A 333 4.23 16.19 5.54
N PRO A 334 5.44 16.76 5.64
CA PRO A 334 6.25 17.05 4.46
C PRO A 334 6.60 15.80 3.64
N PHE A 335 6.84 14.68 4.31
CA PHE A 335 7.16 13.41 3.66
C PHE A 335 5.94 12.82 2.91
N VAL A 336 4.76 12.90 3.53
CA VAL A 336 3.50 12.50 2.92
C VAL A 336 3.15 13.39 1.72
N GLU A 337 3.22 14.70 1.86
CA GLU A 337 2.93 15.65 0.78
C GLU A 337 3.87 15.47 -0.42
N GLN A 338 5.13 15.13 -0.19
CA GLN A 338 6.06 14.79 -1.26
C GLN A 338 5.65 13.51 -1.99
N ALA A 339 5.27 12.47 -1.27
CA ALA A 339 4.83 11.20 -1.84
C ALA A 339 3.49 11.29 -2.58
N GLN A 340 2.63 12.23 -2.20
CA GLN A 340 1.35 12.51 -2.88
C GLN A 340 1.51 13.32 -4.18
N LYS A 341 2.66 13.92 -4.42
CA LYS A 341 2.93 14.66 -5.67
C LYS A 341 3.14 13.68 -6.81
N LEU A 342 2.10 13.49 -7.62
CA LEU A 342 2.22 12.71 -8.85
C LEU A 342 2.80 13.57 -9.98
N PRO A 343 3.64 12.99 -10.86
CA PRO A 343 4.12 13.69 -12.04
C PRO A 343 2.95 14.16 -12.91
N PRO A 344 3.06 15.33 -13.57
CA PRO A 344 2.01 15.84 -14.45
C PRO A 344 1.61 14.82 -15.52
N GLY A 345 0.30 14.63 -15.72
CA GLY A 345 -0.22 13.74 -16.74
C GLY A 345 -0.34 12.26 -16.35
N VAL A 346 0.13 11.86 -15.16
CA VAL A 346 -0.13 10.52 -14.62
C VAL A 346 -1.62 10.46 -14.22
N PRO A 347 -2.37 9.36 -14.53
CA PRO A 347 -1.90 8.08 -15.12
C PRO A 347 -1.85 8.07 -16.67
N ARG A 348 -2.39 9.07 -17.35
CA ARG A 348 -2.60 9.06 -18.83
C ARG A 348 -1.31 8.89 -19.63
N VAL A 349 -0.18 9.38 -19.14
CA VAL A 349 1.13 9.21 -19.81
C VAL A 349 1.55 7.73 -19.82
N ALA A 350 1.34 7.02 -18.70
CA ALA A 350 1.64 5.60 -18.60
C ALA A 350 0.56 4.70 -19.24
N HIS A 351 -0.61 5.26 -19.58
CA HIS A 351 -1.75 4.59 -20.20
C HIS A 351 -2.15 5.31 -21.50
N PRO A 352 -1.38 5.19 -22.58
CA PRO A 352 -1.63 5.92 -23.82
C PRO A 352 -2.95 5.51 -24.47
N LYS A 353 -3.76 6.50 -24.90
CA LYS A 353 -5.09 6.26 -25.48
C LYS A 353 -5.04 5.71 -26.91
N THR A 354 -4.02 6.11 -27.69
CA THR A 354 -3.94 5.81 -29.12
C THR A 354 -2.79 4.89 -29.46
N THR A 355 -2.88 4.16 -30.58
CA THR A 355 -1.78 3.34 -31.10
C THR A 355 -0.50 4.16 -31.32
N VAL A 356 -0.63 5.39 -31.82
CA VAL A 356 0.52 6.32 -31.98
C VAL A 356 1.11 6.68 -30.62
N GLY A 357 0.25 6.93 -29.61
CA GLY A 357 0.70 7.20 -28.25
C GLY A 357 1.45 6.01 -27.62
N VAL A 358 0.97 4.79 -27.84
CA VAL A 358 1.68 3.56 -27.42
C VAL A 358 3.04 3.46 -28.09
N ALA A 359 3.12 3.67 -29.40
CA ALA A 359 4.38 3.64 -30.15
C ALA A 359 5.38 4.71 -29.66
N ALA A 360 4.90 5.93 -29.39
CA ALA A 360 5.71 7.01 -28.83
C ALA A 360 6.21 6.65 -27.43
N PHE A 361 5.34 6.15 -26.56
CA PHE A 361 5.70 5.70 -25.21
C PHE A 361 6.76 4.59 -25.23
N ARG A 362 6.57 3.58 -26.09
CA ARG A 362 7.55 2.50 -26.31
C ARG A 362 8.90 3.03 -26.79
N THR A 363 8.91 4.10 -27.60
CA THR A 363 10.16 4.74 -28.07
C THR A 363 10.87 5.44 -26.90
N VAL A 364 10.15 6.16 -26.06
CA VAL A 364 10.71 6.78 -24.84
C VAL A 364 11.29 5.71 -23.91
N LEU A 365 10.57 4.61 -23.71
CA LEU A 365 11.05 3.49 -22.88
C LEU A 365 12.34 2.86 -23.42
N ARG A 366 12.46 2.66 -24.75
CA ARG A 366 13.71 2.15 -25.37
C ARG A 366 14.89 3.07 -25.08
N LEU A 367 14.68 4.38 -25.16
CA LEU A 367 15.71 5.37 -24.84
C LEU A 367 16.07 5.33 -23.35
N ALA A 368 15.06 5.34 -22.47
CA ALA A 368 15.26 5.26 -21.01
C ALA A 368 15.92 3.94 -20.56
N GLY A 369 15.57 2.84 -21.20
CA GLY A 369 16.15 1.51 -20.94
C GLY A 369 17.56 1.32 -21.49
N SER A 370 18.12 2.29 -22.25
CA SER A 370 19.48 2.20 -22.76
C SER A 370 20.52 2.40 -21.65
N LYS A 371 21.59 1.59 -21.66
CA LYS A 371 22.67 1.66 -20.65
C LYS A 371 23.22 3.06 -20.38
N PRO A 372 23.51 3.91 -21.41
CA PRO A 372 24.04 5.25 -21.14
C PRO A 372 23.04 6.18 -20.46
N VAL A 373 21.72 6.03 -20.73
CA VAL A 373 20.69 6.84 -20.08
C VAL A 373 20.45 6.38 -18.66
N GLN A 374 20.39 5.07 -18.40
CA GLN A 374 20.27 4.52 -17.06
C GLN A 374 21.43 4.97 -16.15
N ALA A 375 22.65 4.97 -16.65
CA ALA A 375 23.83 5.45 -15.90
C ALA A 375 23.78 6.95 -15.54
N VAL A 376 23.03 7.75 -16.31
CA VAL A 376 22.81 9.17 -16.01
C VAL A 376 21.61 9.35 -15.07
N THR A 377 20.48 8.69 -15.36
CA THR A 377 19.25 8.86 -14.59
C THR A 377 19.37 8.30 -13.17
N SER A 378 20.12 7.22 -12.94
CA SER A 378 20.39 6.71 -11.60
C SER A 378 21.10 7.71 -10.68
N ARG A 379 21.82 8.70 -11.24
CA ARG A 379 22.44 9.79 -10.49
C ARG A 379 21.47 10.91 -10.10
N PHE A 380 20.34 11.03 -10.83
CA PHE A 380 19.36 12.11 -10.63
C PHE A 380 18.05 11.62 -9.98
N LEU A 381 17.75 10.32 -10.07
CA LEU A 381 16.60 9.67 -9.44
C LEU A 381 17.04 8.94 -8.16
N GLY A 382 17.93 9.56 -7.40
CA GLY A 382 18.48 9.00 -6.17
C GLY A 382 17.43 8.69 -5.10
N PRO A 383 17.81 7.96 -4.05
CA PRO A 383 16.91 7.43 -3.01
C PRO A 383 16.26 8.48 -2.11
N ASP A 384 16.54 9.78 -2.31
CA ASP A 384 16.16 10.86 -1.40
C ASP A 384 14.65 11.04 -1.24
N ALA A 385 13.85 10.68 -2.24
CA ALA A 385 12.39 10.82 -2.18
C ALA A 385 11.71 9.84 -1.19
N ALA A 386 12.35 8.72 -0.88
CA ALA A 386 11.83 7.68 0.00
C ALA A 386 12.42 7.72 1.42
N THR A 387 13.19 8.76 1.75
CA THR A 387 13.95 8.81 3.00
C THR A 387 13.51 9.98 3.87
N LEU A 388 13.02 9.64 5.06
CA LEU A 388 12.84 10.54 6.20
C LEU A 388 13.95 10.24 7.20
N GLU A 389 14.61 11.25 7.72
CA GLU A 389 15.53 11.07 8.87
C GLU A 389 14.74 10.63 10.10
N LEU A 390 14.99 9.40 10.53
CA LEU A 390 14.26 8.79 11.65
C LEU A 390 14.88 9.18 12.97
N PRO A 391 14.10 9.73 13.92
CA PRO A 391 14.59 9.93 15.29
C PRO A 391 14.93 8.58 15.95
N ASP A 392 15.85 8.62 16.89
CA ASP A 392 16.04 7.50 17.81
C ASP A 392 15.12 7.68 19.01
N TYR A 393 14.12 6.79 19.09
CA TYR A 393 13.24 6.71 20.25
C TYR A 393 13.72 5.60 21.18
N GLU A 394 13.64 5.87 22.49
CA GLU A 394 13.98 4.89 23.53
C GLU A 394 12.78 3.97 23.79
N PHE A 395 12.66 2.91 23.01
CA PHE A 395 11.69 1.86 23.27
C PHE A 395 12.29 0.78 24.19
N ARG A 396 11.46 0.17 25.03
CA ARG A 396 11.87 -1.00 25.83
C ARG A 396 12.22 -2.16 24.89
N ARG A 397 13.30 -2.86 25.22
CA ARG A 397 13.73 -4.04 24.45
C ARG A 397 12.89 -5.27 24.79
#